data_b64086678e794684bc09baea324c524f
#
_entry.id   b64086678e794684bc09baea324c524f
#
_cell.length_a   1.000
_cell.length_b   1.000
_cell.length_c   1.000
_cell.angle_alpha   90.00
_cell.angle_beta   90.00
_cell.angle_gamma   90.00
#
_symmetry.space_group_name_H-M   'P 1'
#
loop_
_entity.id
_entity.type
_entity.pdbx_description
1 polymer ?
#
loop_
_entity_poly.entity_id
_entity_poly.type
_entity_poly.pdbx_seq_one_letter_code
_entity_poly.pdbx_strand_id
1 'polypeptide(L)'
;MADRVAVLNKGRLEQFDTPEAIYHLPTTPFVADFVGQADFITGVVTHHLVTTEIGDFPNTQHLATGTHVVVMIRPDDIHIVPTKGAAARILARQFKGSENVYTIQLPSGQIVHSSESSLSIYQVGTAIALRVVATHTVLFPQPPGSSPVVA
;
A
#
# COMPACT_ATOMS: atom_id res chain seq x y z
N MET A 1 -27.73 5.85 -2.74
CA MET A 1 -26.38 5.29 -2.90
C MET A 1 -26.09 5.15 -4.40
N ALA A 2 -24.92 5.57 -4.83
CA ALA A 2 -24.57 5.49 -6.25
C ALA A 2 -24.22 4.05 -6.63
N ASP A 3 -24.75 3.60 -7.78
CA ASP A 3 -24.39 2.29 -8.34
C ASP A 3 -23.00 2.32 -8.99
N ARG A 4 -22.62 3.47 -9.53
CA ARG A 4 -21.34 3.69 -10.19
C ARG A 4 -20.77 5.04 -9.79
N VAL A 5 -19.45 5.12 -9.77
CA VAL A 5 -18.71 6.35 -9.46
C VAL A 5 -17.73 6.63 -10.59
N ALA A 6 -17.69 7.89 -11.03
CA ALA A 6 -16.71 8.36 -11.99
C ALA A 6 -15.63 9.15 -11.24
N VAL A 7 -14.37 8.76 -11.41
CA VAL A 7 -13.23 9.50 -10.89
C VAL A 7 -12.61 10.30 -12.02
N LEU A 8 -12.57 11.62 -11.84
CA LEU A 8 -12.07 12.55 -12.84
C LEU A 8 -10.77 13.20 -12.34
N ASN A 9 -9.85 13.40 -13.27
CA ASN A 9 -8.60 14.10 -13.00
C ASN A 9 -8.34 15.08 -14.13
N LYS A 10 -8.36 16.39 -13.82
CA LYS A 10 -8.15 17.47 -14.78
C LYS A 10 -9.05 17.35 -16.01
N GLY A 11 -10.32 17.02 -15.79
CA GLY A 11 -11.32 16.88 -16.85
C GLY A 11 -11.28 15.57 -17.61
N ARG A 12 -10.39 14.64 -17.25
CA ARG A 12 -10.30 13.32 -17.88
C ARG A 12 -10.88 12.25 -16.97
N LEU A 13 -11.60 11.30 -17.57
CA LEU A 13 -12.12 10.16 -16.83
C LEU A 13 -10.97 9.17 -16.54
N GLU A 14 -10.68 8.97 -15.26
CA GLU A 14 -9.69 7.99 -14.80
C GLU A 14 -10.29 6.60 -14.64
N GLN A 15 -11.46 6.53 -14.02
CA GLN A 15 -12.14 5.26 -13.79
C GLN A 15 -13.65 5.51 -13.60
N PHE A 16 -14.44 4.59 -14.14
CA PHE A 16 -15.89 4.56 -13.94
C PHE A 16 -16.30 3.15 -13.54
N ASP A 17 -16.69 2.98 -12.28
CA ASP A 17 -16.92 1.63 -11.76
C ASP A 17 -17.75 1.68 -10.48
N THR A 18 -18.01 0.52 -9.88
CA THR A 18 -18.65 0.44 -8.56
C THR A 18 -17.72 1.03 -7.49
N PRO A 19 -18.29 1.55 -6.37
CA PRO A 19 -17.45 2.04 -5.27
C PRO A 19 -16.43 1.01 -4.78
N GLU A 20 -16.82 -0.24 -4.66
CA GLU A 20 -15.95 -1.32 -4.22
C GLU A 20 -14.79 -1.56 -5.19
N ALA A 21 -15.07 -1.55 -6.48
CA ALA A 21 -14.04 -1.76 -7.50
C ALA A 21 -13.06 -0.59 -7.55
N ILE A 22 -13.54 0.64 -7.38
CA ILE A 22 -12.66 1.82 -7.32
C ILE A 22 -11.72 1.74 -6.12
N TYR A 23 -12.20 1.27 -4.98
CA TYR A 23 -11.38 1.15 -3.77
C TYR A 23 -10.40 -0.03 -3.86
N HIS A 24 -10.87 -1.22 -4.25
CA HIS A 24 -10.06 -2.44 -4.23
C HIS A 24 -9.23 -2.66 -5.48
N LEU A 25 -9.71 -2.18 -6.62
CA LEU A 25 -9.08 -2.41 -7.93
C LEU A 25 -8.93 -1.10 -8.71
N PRO A 26 -8.27 -0.07 -8.13
CA PRO A 26 -8.05 1.17 -8.84
C PRO A 26 -7.18 0.94 -10.08
N THR A 27 -7.50 1.63 -11.16
CA THR A 27 -6.78 1.47 -12.44
C THR A 27 -5.49 2.28 -12.49
N THR A 28 -5.37 3.31 -11.65
CA THR A 28 -4.18 4.17 -11.58
C THR A 28 -3.82 4.49 -10.14
N PRO A 29 -2.55 4.87 -9.87
CA PRO A 29 -2.16 5.37 -8.55
C PRO A 29 -2.97 6.59 -8.12
N PHE A 30 -3.35 7.45 -9.06
CA PHE A 30 -4.19 8.61 -8.77
C PHE A 30 -5.52 8.17 -8.16
N VAL A 31 -6.21 7.21 -8.77
CA VAL A 31 -7.50 6.71 -8.26
C VAL A 31 -7.31 6.08 -6.89
N ALA A 32 -6.26 5.27 -6.72
CA ALA A 32 -5.97 4.62 -5.44
C ALA A 32 -5.83 5.62 -4.30
N ASP A 33 -5.05 6.67 -4.51
CA ASP A 33 -4.79 7.71 -3.51
C ASP A 33 -6.01 8.60 -3.29
N PHE A 34 -6.76 8.89 -4.35
CA PHE A 34 -7.92 9.78 -4.31
C PHE A 34 -9.05 9.23 -3.42
N VAL A 35 -9.28 7.91 -3.48
CA VAL A 35 -10.45 7.30 -2.80
C VAL A 35 -10.14 6.83 -1.38
N GLY A 36 -8.88 6.85 -0.96
CA GLY A 36 -8.51 6.46 0.39
C GLY A 36 -7.00 6.41 0.54
N GLN A 37 -6.54 6.31 1.78
CA GLN A 37 -5.11 6.22 2.03
C GLN A 37 -4.53 4.96 1.40
N ALA A 38 -3.49 5.13 0.61
CA ALA A 38 -2.77 4.04 -0.03
C ALA A 38 -1.28 4.32 0.00
N ASP A 39 -0.50 3.28 0.24
CA ASP A 39 0.95 3.32 0.16
C ASP A 39 1.38 2.58 -1.10
N PHE A 40 2.51 2.99 -1.65
CA PHE A 40 3.05 2.42 -2.87
C PHE A 40 4.47 1.94 -2.60
N ILE A 41 4.65 0.62 -2.64
CA ILE A 41 5.93 -0.01 -2.35
C ILE A 41 6.56 -0.46 -3.66
N THR A 42 7.83 -0.12 -3.86
CA THR A 42 8.55 -0.56 -5.04
C THR A 42 8.83 -2.05 -4.98
N GLY A 43 8.73 -2.71 -6.12
CA GLY A 43 9.02 -4.12 -6.26
C GLY A 43 9.57 -4.47 -7.63
N VAL A 44 10.07 -5.67 -7.74
CA VAL A 44 10.61 -6.23 -8.99
C VAL A 44 9.98 -7.58 -9.23
N VAL A 45 9.54 -7.80 -10.46
CA VAL A 45 8.94 -9.09 -10.85
C VAL A 45 10.03 -10.16 -10.91
N THR A 46 9.78 -11.27 -10.22
CA THR A 46 10.62 -12.47 -10.25
C THR A 46 9.73 -13.68 -10.51
N HIS A 47 9.65 -14.12 -11.76
CA HIS A 47 8.76 -15.23 -12.18
C HIS A 47 7.29 -14.96 -11.83
N HIS A 48 6.73 -15.73 -10.90
CA HIS A 48 5.32 -15.64 -10.51
C HIS A 48 5.05 -14.66 -9.38
N LEU A 49 6.10 -14.02 -8.87
CA LEU A 49 6.02 -13.14 -7.70
C LEU A 49 6.53 -11.75 -8.01
N VAL A 50 6.11 -10.81 -7.18
CA VAL A 50 6.70 -9.48 -7.09
C VAL A 50 7.40 -9.40 -5.75
N THR A 51 8.71 -9.23 -5.77
CA THR A 51 9.54 -9.13 -4.56
C THR A 51 9.62 -7.69 -4.10
N THR A 52 9.26 -7.45 -2.85
CA THR A 52 9.33 -6.13 -2.21
C THR A 52 10.04 -6.21 -0.88
N GLU A 53 10.32 -5.07 -0.29
CA GLU A 53 10.94 -4.98 1.03
C GLU A 53 10.09 -5.59 2.15
N ILE A 54 8.76 -5.62 1.99
CA ILE A 54 7.84 -6.14 3.00
C ILE A 54 7.32 -7.54 2.69
N GLY A 55 7.84 -8.18 1.65
CA GLY A 55 7.47 -9.55 1.27
C GLY A 55 7.16 -9.69 -0.19
N ASP A 56 6.73 -10.88 -0.57
CA ASP A 56 6.41 -11.23 -1.94
C ASP A 56 4.89 -11.16 -2.16
N PHE A 57 4.52 -10.68 -3.35
CA PHE A 57 3.11 -10.59 -3.78
C PHE A 57 2.93 -11.36 -5.08
N PRO A 58 1.72 -11.86 -5.36
CA PRO A 58 1.46 -12.53 -6.62
C PRO A 58 1.62 -11.59 -7.82
N ASN A 59 2.23 -12.10 -8.89
CA ASN A 59 2.30 -11.39 -10.17
C ASN A 59 0.98 -11.57 -10.92
N THR A 60 -0.06 -10.84 -10.50
CA THR A 60 -1.43 -11.01 -10.99
C THR A 60 -1.62 -10.57 -12.44
N GLN A 61 -0.71 -9.76 -12.97
CA GLN A 61 -0.79 -9.25 -14.34
C GLN A 61 0.14 -10.00 -15.31
N HIS A 62 0.79 -11.05 -14.83
CA HIS A 62 1.72 -11.86 -15.62
C HIS A 62 2.81 -11.01 -16.30
N LEU A 63 3.35 -10.06 -15.56
CA LEU A 63 4.39 -9.17 -16.06
C LEU A 63 5.72 -9.93 -16.23
N ALA A 64 6.55 -9.45 -17.15
CA ALA A 64 7.84 -10.07 -17.42
C ALA A 64 8.80 -9.93 -16.22
N THR A 65 9.61 -10.96 -15.99
CA THR A 65 10.66 -10.95 -14.97
C THR A 65 11.59 -9.76 -15.18
N GLY A 66 11.91 -9.07 -14.09
CA GLY A 66 12.73 -7.86 -14.12
C GLY A 66 11.93 -6.57 -14.25
N THR A 67 10.63 -6.64 -14.49
CA THR A 67 9.80 -5.44 -14.56
C THR A 67 9.73 -4.76 -13.18
N HIS A 68 9.99 -3.45 -13.19
CA HIS A 68 9.81 -2.63 -11.99
C HIS A 68 8.34 -2.25 -11.85
N VAL A 69 7.82 -2.44 -10.65
CA VAL A 69 6.42 -2.16 -10.34
C VAL A 69 6.30 -1.40 -9.04
N VAL A 70 5.13 -0.83 -8.83
CA VAL A 70 4.69 -0.31 -7.55
C VAL A 70 3.53 -1.17 -7.11
N VAL A 71 3.60 -1.68 -5.88
CA VAL A 71 2.52 -2.47 -5.26
C VAL A 71 1.72 -1.54 -4.36
N MET A 72 0.41 -1.49 -4.57
CA MET A 72 -0.48 -0.72 -3.71
C MET A 72 -0.76 -1.49 -2.43
N ILE A 73 -0.58 -0.82 -1.30
CA ILE A 73 -0.85 -1.36 0.03
C ILE A 73 -1.78 -0.40 0.77
N ARG A 74 -2.79 -0.92 1.41
CA ARG A 74 -3.67 -0.13 2.27
C ARG A 74 -3.30 -0.32 3.73
N PRO A 75 -3.58 0.65 4.62
CA PRO A 75 -3.21 0.53 6.03
C PRO A 75 -3.80 -0.71 6.73
N ASP A 76 -4.99 -1.14 6.33
CA ASP A 76 -5.64 -2.32 6.90
C ASP A 76 -5.03 -3.65 6.41
N ASP A 77 -4.17 -3.61 5.41
CA ASP A 77 -3.42 -4.79 4.95
C ASP A 77 -2.17 -5.06 5.79
N ILE A 78 -1.73 -4.11 6.58
CA ILE A 78 -0.48 -4.19 7.35
C ILE A 78 -0.79 -4.28 8.84
N HIS A 79 -0.22 -5.29 9.49
CA HIS A 79 -0.33 -5.47 10.94
C HIS A 79 1.03 -5.40 11.60
N ILE A 80 1.06 -4.72 12.75
CA ILE A 80 2.28 -4.54 13.54
C ILE A 80 2.50 -5.77 14.40
N VAL A 81 3.73 -6.30 14.35
CA VAL A 81 4.18 -7.39 15.22
C VAL A 81 5.37 -6.86 16.01
N PRO A 82 5.21 -6.53 17.30
CA PRO A 82 6.34 -6.07 18.10
C PRO A 82 7.44 -7.12 18.09
N THR A 83 8.64 -6.72 17.66
CA THR A 83 9.75 -7.65 17.47
C THR A 83 11.04 -6.97 17.88
N LYS A 84 11.67 -7.48 18.92
CA LYS A 84 12.93 -6.94 19.41
C LYS A 84 14.00 -7.09 18.34
N GLY A 85 14.71 -5.99 18.07
CA GLY A 85 15.76 -5.96 17.06
C GLY A 85 15.30 -5.86 15.63
N ALA A 86 13.99 -5.69 15.39
CA ALA A 86 13.47 -5.47 14.04
C ALA A 86 13.93 -4.13 13.47
N ALA A 87 13.96 -4.04 12.14
CA ALA A 87 14.54 -2.89 11.46
C ALA A 87 13.53 -1.78 11.15
N ALA A 88 12.25 -2.09 11.07
CA ALA A 88 11.20 -1.09 10.86
C ALA A 88 10.88 -0.39 12.18
N ARG A 89 10.48 0.89 12.09
CA ARG A 89 10.19 1.70 13.28
C ARG A 89 8.93 2.51 13.10
N ILE A 90 8.18 2.68 14.20
CA ILE A 90 7.01 3.56 14.26
C ILE A 90 7.49 5.00 14.36
N LEU A 91 7.08 5.85 13.42
CA LEU A 91 7.39 7.27 13.42
C LEU A 91 6.29 8.10 14.07
N ALA A 92 5.03 7.71 13.92
CA ALA A 92 3.89 8.50 14.37
C ALA A 92 2.69 7.60 14.60
N ARG A 93 1.75 8.12 15.39
CA ARG A 93 0.45 7.48 15.64
C ARG A 93 -0.63 8.54 15.52
N GLN A 94 -1.70 8.22 14.80
CA GLN A 94 -2.88 9.06 14.70
C GLN A 94 -4.09 8.31 15.23
N PHE A 95 -4.68 8.82 16.28
CA PHE A 95 -5.92 8.26 16.83
C PHE A 95 -7.11 8.66 15.94
N LYS A 96 -7.91 7.70 15.54
CA LYS A 96 -9.10 7.93 14.71
C LYS A 96 -10.37 7.29 15.31
N GLY A 97 -10.46 7.26 16.62
CA GLY A 97 -11.61 6.69 17.32
C GLY A 97 -11.51 5.18 17.48
N SER A 98 -12.10 4.40 16.56
CA SER A 98 -12.05 2.94 16.62
C SER A 98 -10.71 2.35 16.24
N GLU A 99 -9.84 3.14 15.61
CA GLU A 99 -8.54 2.67 15.15
C GLU A 99 -7.44 3.69 15.41
N ASN A 100 -6.20 3.22 15.46
CA ASN A 100 -5.00 4.02 15.38
C ASN A 100 -4.32 3.72 14.03
N VAL A 101 -3.90 4.78 13.34
CA VAL A 101 -3.09 4.63 12.13
C VAL A 101 -1.65 4.97 12.49
N TYR A 102 -0.76 4.01 12.28
CA TYR A 102 0.66 4.15 12.55
C TYR A 102 1.42 4.44 11.27
N THR A 103 2.30 5.42 11.32
CA THR A 103 3.26 5.70 10.25
C THR A 103 4.53 4.94 10.56
N ILE A 104 4.99 4.12 9.62
CA ILE A 104 6.10 3.20 9.82
C ILE A 104 7.15 3.44 8.76
N GLN A 105 8.41 3.59 9.20
CA GLN A 105 9.53 3.68 8.29
C GLN A 105 10.22 2.33 8.14
N LEU A 106 10.39 1.90 6.90
CA LEU A 106 11.12 0.69 6.54
C LEU A 106 12.64 0.99 6.49
N PRO A 107 13.49 -0.03 6.55
CA PRO A 107 14.95 0.17 6.47
C PRO A 107 15.41 0.95 5.24
N SER A 108 14.73 0.81 4.11
CA SER A 108 15.05 1.56 2.89
C SER A 108 14.69 3.04 2.96
N GLY A 109 13.91 3.44 3.96
CA GLY A 109 13.33 4.77 4.05
C GLY A 109 11.92 4.88 3.49
N GLN A 110 11.41 3.83 2.84
CA GLN A 110 10.01 3.82 2.39
C GLN A 110 9.07 3.89 3.59
N ILE A 111 7.94 4.54 3.41
CA ILE A 111 6.93 4.73 4.45
C ILE A 111 5.70 3.90 4.12
N VAL A 112 5.21 3.19 5.12
CA VAL A 112 3.93 2.49 5.05
C VAL A 112 3.09 2.85 6.26
N HIS A 113 1.80 2.57 6.19
CA HIS A 113 0.86 2.82 7.28
C HIS A 113 0.18 1.52 7.69
N SER A 114 -0.11 1.41 8.98
CA SER A 114 -0.85 0.28 9.53
C SER A 114 -2.04 0.81 10.33
N SER A 115 -3.20 0.23 10.07
CA SER A 115 -4.42 0.51 10.85
C SER A 115 -4.61 -0.61 11.85
N GLU A 116 -4.60 -0.25 13.12
CA GLU A 116 -4.78 -1.18 14.23
C GLU A 116 -5.94 -0.75 15.12
N SER A 117 -6.50 -1.67 15.88
CA SER A 117 -7.52 -1.33 16.86
C SER A 117 -7.00 -0.23 17.80
N SER A 118 -7.87 0.72 18.15
CA SER A 118 -7.49 1.78 19.10
C SER A 118 -7.15 1.25 20.48
N LEU A 119 -7.48 -0.01 20.76
CA LEU A 119 -7.10 -0.69 22.01
C LEU A 119 -5.67 -1.21 21.98
N SER A 120 -5.06 -1.31 20.79
CA SER A 120 -3.68 -1.75 20.62
C SER A 120 -2.78 -0.53 20.49
N ILE A 121 -2.01 -0.24 21.54
CA ILE A 121 -1.16 0.96 21.59
C ILE A 121 0.29 0.54 21.52
N TYR A 122 0.99 1.06 20.49
CA TYR A 122 2.42 0.89 20.31
C TYR A 122 3.10 2.23 20.41
N GLN A 123 4.23 2.28 21.09
CA GLN A 123 4.97 3.53 21.31
C GLN A 123 5.73 3.96 20.06
N VAL A 124 5.74 5.27 19.80
CA VAL A 124 6.58 5.87 18.75
C VAL A 124 8.05 5.56 19.04
N GLY A 125 8.79 5.19 18.01
CA GLY A 125 10.20 4.78 18.11
C GLY A 125 10.40 3.30 18.31
N THR A 126 9.33 2.52 18.54
CA THR A 126 9.42 1.07 18.75
C THR A 126 9.87 0.36 17.47
N ALA A 127 10.79 -0.58 17.61
CA ALA A 127 11.17 -1.47 16.53
C ALA A 127 10.09 -2.55 16.37
N ILE A 128 9.64 -2.75 15.14
CA ILE A 128 8.55 -3.67 14.83
C ILE A 128 8.83 -4.46 13.57
N ALA A 129 8.20 -5.62 13.45
CA ALA A 129 8.06 -6.34 12.20
C ALA A 129 6.65 -6.14 11.66
N LEU A 130 6.45 -6.44 10.40
CA LEU A 130 5.15 -6.29 9.74
C LEU A 130 4.64 -7.65 9.30
N ARG A 131 3.34 -7.84 9.46
CA ARG A 131 2.61 -8.94 8.83
C ARG A 131 1.68 -8.35 7.79
N VAL A 132 1.85 -8.71 6.54
CA VAL A 132 1.05 -8.20 5.43
C VAL A 132 0.00 -9.24 5.08
N VAL A 133 -1.27 -8.82 5.08
CA VAL A 133 -2.41 -9.65 4.73
C VAL A 133 -3.20 -8.90 3.65
N ALA A 134 -2.69 -8.92 2.42
CA ALA A 134 -3.35 -8.26 1.31
C ALA A 134 -4.33 -9.22 0.65
N THR A 135 -5.59 -8.82 0.58
CA THR A 135 -6.65 -9.61 -0.08
C THR A 135 -6.69 -9.34 -1.57
N HIS A 136 -6.19 -8.17 -1.99
CA HIS A 136 -6.12 -7.76 -3.39
C HIS A 136 -4.72 -7.26 -3.69
N THR A 137 -4.10 -7.82 -4.72
CA THR A 137 -2.79 -7.34 -5.18
C THR A 137 -2.99 -6.45 -6.39
N VAL A 138 -2.66 -5.16 -6.24
CA VAL A 138 -2.76 -4.18 -7.31
C VAL A 138 -1.35 -3.71 -7.65
N LEU A 139 -0.95 -3.92 -8.90
CA LEU A 139 0.37 -3.60 -9.40
C LEU A 139 0.27 -2.49 -10.45
N PHE A 140 1.17 -1.53 -10.34
CA PHE A 140 1.32 -0.48 -11.36
C PHE A 140 2.72 -0.59 -11.96
N PRO A 141 2.85 -1.10 -13.20
CA PRO A 141 4.15 -1.18 -13.86
C PRO A 141 4.76 0.21 -14.03
N GLN A 142 6.07 0.30 -13.83
CA GLN A 142 6.80 1.54 -14.06
C GLN A 142 7.57 1.45 -15.37
N PRO A 143 7.57 2.52 -16.21
CA PRO A 143 8.45 2.57 -17.36
C PRO A 143 9.91 2.48 -16.92
N PRO A 144 10.81 1.89 -17.76
CA PRO A 144 12.23 1.84 -17.45
C PRO A 144 12.78 3.24 -17.17
N GLY A 145 13.55 3.38 -16.09
CA GLY A 145 14.16 4.65 -15.71
C GLY A 145 13.24 5.63 -14.99
N SER A 146 11.98 5.26 -14.73
CA SER A 146 11.06 6.11 -13.97
C SER A 146 11.38 6.08 -12.48
N SER A 147 11.21 7.23 -11.83
CA SER A 147 11.22 7.27 -10.38
C SER A 147 9.93 6.65 -9.83
N PRO A 148 9.98 6.03 -8.65
CA PRO A 148 8.77 5.53 -8.01
C PRO A 148 7.73 6.64 -7.85
N VAL A 149 6.46 6.29 -8.05
CA VAL A 149 5.38 7.23 -7.77
C VAL A 149 5.26 7.35 -6.26
N VAL A 150 5.48 8.55 -5.75
CA VAL A 150 5.30 8.85 -4.34
C VAL A 150 3.98 9.59 -4.21
N ALA A 151 3.08 9.01 -3.46
CA ALA A 151 1.79 9.64 -3.21
C ALA A 151 1.92 10.76 -2.17
#